data_f4f74b6717feff5fcd361230af140d34
#
_entry.id   f4f74b6717feff5fcd361230af140d34
#
_cell.length_a   1.000
_cell.length_b   1.000
_cell.length_c   1.000
_cell.angle_alpha   90.00
_cell.angle_beta   90.00
_cell.angle_gamma   90.00
#
_symmetry.space_group_name_H-M   'P 1'
#
loop_
_entity.id
_entity.type
_entity.pdbx_description
1 polymer ?
#
loop_
_entity_poly.entity_id
_entity_poly.type
_entity_poly.pdbx_seq_one_letter_code
_entity_poly.pdbx_strand_id
1 'polypeptide(L)'
;MRLRTGLDVLEYEIRQEQAATIGRLGRELQDALDALDTFNRRASSGKRAADSRDPQRARLVDAAAFALWNFIVQRECSGFRGTEQVLKDYAVPVEVRAKMGAIRSR
;
A
#
# COMPACT_ATOMS: atom_id res chain seq x y z
N MET A 1 -8.63 17.83 25.18
CA MET A 1 -9.08 16.59 25.82
C MET A 1 -8.21 16.30 27.05
N ARG A 2 -8.83 16.01 28.16
CA ARG A 2 -8.10 15.77 29.40
C ARG A 2 -8.00 14.27 29.67
N LEU A 3 -6.78 13.75 29.75
CA LEU A 3 -6.53 12.36 30.08
C LEU A 3 -6.64 12.18 31.61
N ARG A 4 -7.45 11.22 32.04
CA ARG A 4 -7.79 11.05 33.48
C ARG A 4 -7.13 9.84 34.13
N THR A 5 -6.74 8.83 33.36
CA THR A 5 -6.18 7.59 33.89
C THR A 5 -4.97 7.15 33.09
N GLY A 6 -4.18 6.24 33.69
CA GLY A 6 -3.07 5.60 32.95
C GLY A 6 -3.54 4.81 31.75
N LEU A 7 -4.76 4.24 31.82
CA LEU A 7 -5.35 3.54 30.70
C LEU A 7 -5.66 4.48 29.54
N ASP A 8 -6.19 5.69 29.84
CA ASP A 8 -6.47 6.69 28.80
C ASP A 8 -5.19 7.14 28.11
N VAL A 9 -4.11 7.33 28.86
CA VAL A 9 -2.79 7.68 28.31
C VAL A 9 -2.29 6.58 27.39
N LEU A 10 -2.40 5.32 27.83
CA LEU A 10 -1.96 4.16 27.05
C LEU A 10 -2.77 4.04 25.75
N GLU A 11 -4.08 4.20 25.82
CA GLU A 11 -4.93 4.16 24.62
C GLU A 11 -4.57 5.25 23.63
N TYR A 12 -4.30 6.46 24.11
CA TYR A 12 -3.88 7.58 23.26
C TYR A 12 -2.55 7.27 22.57
N GLU A 13 -1.57 6.75 23.30
CA GLU A 13 -0.26 6.38 22.77
C GLU A 13 -0.39 5.29 21.71
N ILE A 14 -1.22 4.28 21.95
CA ILE A 14 -1.48 3.20 20.98
C ILE A 14 -2.05 3.77 19.69
N ARG A 15 -3.03 4.68 19.76
CA ARG A 15 -3.63 5.31 18.58
C ARG A 15 -2.63 6.14 17.80
N GLN A 16 -1.75 6.86 18.50
CA GLN A 16 -0.69 7.62 17.85
C GLN A 16 0.28 6.70 17.10
N GLU A 17 0.66 5.59 17.74
CA GLU A 17 1.53 4.58 17.17
C GLU A 17 0.89 3.96 15.91
N GLN A 18 -0.40 3.61 15.99
CA GLN A 18 -1.15 3.08 14.85
C GLN A 18 -1.21 4.07 13.70
N ALA A 19 -1.47 5.35 13.99
CA ALA A 19 -1.53 6.39 12.97
C ALA A 19 -0.19 6.58 12.29
N ALA A 20 0.92 6.56 13.05
CA ALA A 20 2.26 6.68 12.51
C ALA A 20 2.60 5.48 11.62
N THR A 21 2.24 4.27 12.03
CA THR A 21 2.45 3.06 11.25
C THR A 21 1.68 3.10 9.94
N ILE A 22 0.40 3.46 9.98
CA ILE A 22 -0.44 3.59 8.79
C ILE A 22 0.15 4.63 7.83
N GLY A 23 0.58 5.78 8.36
CA GLY A 23 1.20 6.82 7.55
C GLY A 23 2.46 6.34 6.84
N ARG A 24 3.32 5.61 7.55
CA ARG A 24 4.54 5.03 6.97
C ARG A 24 4.21 4.01 5.88
N LEU A 25 3.26 3.12 6.13
CA LEU A 25 2.86 2.11 5.16
C LEU A 25 2.20 2.73 3.93
N GLY A 26 1.45 3.82 4.10
CA GLY A 26 0.88 4.56 2.98
C GLY A 26 1.95 5.17 2.09
N ARG A 27 3.02 5.72 2.68
CA ARG A 27 4.15 6.25 1.92
C ARG A 27 4.91 5.15 1.20
N GLU A 28 5.11 4.00 1.84
CA GLU A 28 5.74 2.84 1.19
C GLU A 28 4.92 2.36 -0.02
N LEU A 29 3.61 2.34 0.12
CA LEU A 29 2.71 2.01 -1.00
C LEU A 29 2.87 3.02 -2.14
N GLN A 30 2.84 4.31 -1.82
CA GLN A 30 2.99 5.36 -2.85
C GLN A 30 4.32 5.23 -3.56
N ASP A 31 5.41 4.99 -2.82
CA ASP A 31 6.74 4.83 -3.39
C ASP A 31 6.80 3.62 -4.34
N ALA A 32 6.19 2.52 -3.95
CA ALA A 32 6.15 1.31 -4.79
C ALA A 32 5.34 1.54 -6.07
N LEU A 33 4.20 2.23 -5.96
CA LEU A 33 3.38 2.57 -7.12
C LEU A 33 4.09 3.55 -8.05
N ASP A 34 4.80 4.53 -7.49
CA ASP A 34 5.58 5.49 -8.27
C ASP A 34 6.71 4.81 -9.01
N ALA A 35 7.38 3.85 -8.38
CA ALA A 35 8.44 3.08 -9.02
C ALA A 35 7.92 2.29 -10.22
N LEU A 36 6.77 1.66 -10.08
CA LEU A 36 6.12 0.93 -11.17
C LEU A 36 5.70 1.87 -12.30
N ASP A 37 5.09 3.00 -11.95
CA ASP A 37 4.67 4.01 -12.92
C ASP A 37 5.86 4.56 -13.71
N THR A 38 6.95 4.86 -13.02
CA THR A 38 8.18 5.34 -13.64
C THR A 38 8.74 4.31 -14.62
N PHE A 39 8.76 3.04 -14.23
CA PHE A 39 9.20 1.96 -15.11
C PHE A 39 8.34 1.89 -16.36
N ASN A 40 7.03 1.93 -16.20
CA ASN A 40 6.09 1.87 -17.33
C ASN A 40 6.27 3.06 -18.29
N ARG A 41 6.47 4.26 -17.76
CA ARG A 41 6.70 5.45 -18.58
C ARG A 41 7.99 5.34 -19.38
N ARG A 42 9.07 4.88 -18.78
CA ARG A 42 10.37 4.68 -19.45
C ARG A 42 10.27 3.62 -20.54
N ALA A 43 9.57 2.53 -20.25
CA ALA A 43 9.35 1.47 -21.22
C ALA A 43 8.52 1.95 -22.42
N SER A 44 7.50 2.79 -22.17
CA SER A 44 6.63 3.34 -23.22
C SER A 44 7.33 4.39 -24.07
N SER A 45 8.26 5.17 -23.50
CA SER A 45 9.01 6.20 -24.23
C SER A 45 10.22 5.64 -24.96
N GLY A 46 10.64 4.41 -24.66
CA GLY A 46 11.73 3.72 -25.31
C GLY A 46 11.26 2.88 -26.49
N LYS A 47 12.22 2.20 -27.15
CA LYS A 47 11.93 1.27 -28.24
C LYS A 47 11.32 -0.04 -27.75
N ARG A 48 11.23 -0.22 -26.45
CA ARG A 48 10.77 -1.44 -25.81
C ARG A 48 9.43 -1.20 -25.16
N ALA A 49 8.41 -1.89 -25.62
CA ALA A 49 7.11 -1.85 -24.97
C ALA A 49 7.18 -2.51 -23.59
N ALA A 50 6.41 -2.00 -22.64
CA ALA A 50 6.30 -2.62 -21.32
C ALA A 50 5.68 -4.01 -21.47
N ASP A 51 6.47 -5.04 -21.19
CA ASP A 51 6.04 -6.43 -21.26
C ASP A 51 5.71 -6.92 -19.86
N SER A 52 4.51 -7.48 -19.70
CA SER A 52 4.05 -8.06 -18.42
C SER A 52 4.95 -9.20 -17.96
N ARG A 53 5.75 -9.77 -18.86
CA ARG A 53 6.69 -10.86 -18.57
C ARG A 53 8.09 -10.38 -18.19
N ASP A 54 8.36 -9.08 -18.27
CA ASP A 54 9.65 -8.53 -17.86
C ASP A 54 9.87 -8.81 -16.38
N PRO A 55 10.97 -9.50 -15.99
CA PRO A 55 11.23 -9.84 -14.59
C PRO A 55 11.35 -8.64 -13.67
N GLN A 56 11.91 -7.52 -14.16
CA GLN A 56 12.01 -6.30 -13.37
C GLN A 56 10.63 -5.69 -13.13
N ARG A 57 9.79 -5.67 -14.16
CA ARG A 57 8.43 -5.19 -14.01
C ARG A 57 7.63 -6.06 -13.04
N ALA A 58 7.78 -7.37 -13.13
CA ALA A 58 7.13 -8.31 -12.24
C ALA A 58 7.51 -8.06 -10.78
N ARG A 59 8.79 -7.78 -10.50
CA ARG A 59 9.23 -7.45 -9.15
C ARG A 59 8.61 -6.16 -8.64
N LEU A 60 8.45 -5.16 -9.51
CA LEU A 60 7.81 -3.89 -9.13
C LEU A 60 6.31 -4.07 -8.83
N VAL A 61 5.63 -4.90 -9.62
CA VAL A 61 4.23 -5.24 -9.35
C VAL A 61 4.10 -6.00 -8.02
N ASP A 62 4.97 -6.96 -7.77
CA ASP A 62 4.99 -7.72 -6.52
C ASP A 62 5.25 -6.82 -5.31
N ALA A 63 6.21 -5.90 -5.43
CA ALA A 63 6.52 -4.95 -4.36
C ALA A 63 5.32 -4.05 -4.05
N ALA A 64 4.65 -3.55 -5.09
CA ALA A 64 3.45 -2.71 -4.92
C ALA A 64 2.30 -3.50 -4.30
N ALA A 65 2.09 -4.75 -4.73
CA ALA A 65 1.06 -5.62 -4.18
C ALA A 65 1.32 -5.93 -2.70
N PHE A 66 2.55 -6.18 -2.33
CA PHE A 66 2.95 -6.45 -0.95
C PHE A 66 2.75 -5.20 -0.08
N ALA A 67 3.17 -4.03 -0.57
CA ALA A 67 2.98 -2.76 0.14
C ALA A 67 1.49 -2.45 0.33
N LEU A 68 0.67 -2.71 -0.68
CA LEU A 68 -0.78 -2.53 -0.62
C LEU A 68 -1.39 -3.46 0.43
N TRP A 69 -1.00 -4.73 0.43
CA TRP A 69 -1.50 -5.71 1.38
C TRP A 69 -1.18 -5.31 2.81
N ASN A 70 0.06 -4.91 3.08
CA ASN A 70 0.47 -4.45 4.41
C ASN A 70 -0.34 -3.25 4.87
N PHE A 71 -0.55 -2.29 3.98
CA PHE A 71 -1.30 -1.07 4.28
C PHE A 71 -2.76 -1.39 4.62
N ILE A 72 -3.41 -2.21 3.80
CA ILE A 72 -4.81 -2.59 4.01
C ILE A 72 -4.98 -3.40 5.29
N VAL A 73 -4.12 -4.39 5.54
CA VAL A 73 -4.18 -5.21 6.76
C VAL A 73 -4.02 -4.34 8.00
N GLN A 74 -3.06 -3.41 7.99
CA GLN A 74 -2.84 -2.53 9.13
C GLN A 74 -4.05 -1.62 9.38
N ARG A 75 -4.66 -1.10 8.31
CA ARG A 75 -5.87 -0.29 8.43
C ARG A 75 -7.02 -1.11 9.02
N GLU A 76 -7.26 -2.31 8.51
CA GLU A 76 -8.31 -3.18 9.03
C GLU A 76 -8.08 -3.54 10.49
N CYS A 77 -6.85 -3.87 10.87
CA CYS A 77 -6.48 -4.18 12.26
C CYS A 77 -6.69 -2.98 13.19
N SER A 78 -6.58 -1.77 12.66
CA SER A 78 -6.78 -0.53 13.43
C SER A 78 -8.23 -0.05 13.42
N GLY A 79 -9.13 -0.83 12.81
CA GLY A 79 -10.56 -0.51 12.78
C GLY A 79 -11.01 0.35 11.62
N PHE A 80 -10.12 0.66 10.67
CA PHE A 80 -10.48 1.45 9.49
C PHE A 80 -11.15 0.57 8.45
N ARG A 81 -12.08 1.16 7.71
CA ARG A 81 -12.80 0.53 6.62
C ARG A 81 -12.61 1.32 5.33
N GLY A 82 -13.18 0.85 4.24
CA GLY A 82 -13.13 1.58 2.98
C GLY A 82 -11.95 1.22 2.11
N THR A 83 -11.64 -0.07 2.00
CA THR A 83 -10.60 -0.57 1.11
C THR A 83 -10.78 -0.08 -0.33
N GLU A 84 -12.01 -0.06 -0.85
CA GLU A 84 -12.27 0.42 -2.20
C GLU A 84 -11.88 1.89 -2.38
N GLN A 85 -12.08 2.71 -1.35
CA GLN A 85 -11.67 4.11 -1.39
C GLN A 85 -10.14 4.25 -1.44
N VAL A 86 -9.43 3.40 -0.69
CA VAL A 86 -7.95 3.35 -0.73
C VAL A 86 -7.48 3.05 -2.15
N LEU A 87 -8.08 2.06 -2.80
CA LEU A 87 -7.70 1.68 -4.17
C LEU A 87 -7.89 2.83 -5.15
N LYS A 88 -8.95 3.63 -4.97
CA LYS A 88 -9.21 4.82 -5.79
C LYS A 88 -8.25 5.95 -5.48
N ASP A 89 -8.03 6.25 -4.20
CA ASP A 89 -7.20 7.37 -3.76
C ASP A 89 -5.75 7.21 -4.20
N TYR A 90 -5.25 5.98 -4.18
CA TYR A 90 -3.88 5.68 -4.61
C TYR A 90 -3.80 5.33 -6.09
N ALA A 91 -4.92 5.31 -6.81
CA ALA A 91 -4.99 4.94 -8.23
C ALA A 91 -4.28 3.60 -8.49
N VAL A 92 -4.62 2.59 -7.67
CA VAL A 92 -3.95 1.29 -7.73
C VAL A 92 -4.28 0.57 -9.04
N PRO A 93 -3.26 0.18 -9.84
CA PRO A 93 -3.50 -0.57 -11.07
C PRO A 93 -4.20 -1.91 -10.83
N VAL A 94 -5.01 -2.32 -11.79
CA VAL A 94 -5.76 -3.60 -11.71
C VAL A 94 -4.83 -4.78 -11.47
N GLU A 95 -3.67 -4.82 -12.11
CA GLU A 95 -2.72 -5.93 -11.96
C GLU A 95 -2.12 -6.00 -10.55
N VAL A 96 -1.93 -4.85 -9.90
CA VAL A 96 -1.46 -4.79 -8.50
C VAL A 96 -2.55 -5.32 -7.56
N ARG A 97 -3.81 -4.92 -7.79
CA ARG A 97 -4.95 -5.44 -7.03
C ARG A 97 -5.08 -6.95 -7.17
N ALA A 98 -4.95 -7.45 -8.38
CA ALA A 98 -5.05 -8.88 -8.66
C ALA A 98 -3.93 -9.66 -7.97
N LYS A 99 -2.71 -9.13 -7.99
CA LYS A 99 -1.57 -9.76 -7.34
C LYS A 99 -1.73 -9.76 -5.82
N MET A 100 -2.23 -8.68 -5.25
CA MET A 100 -2.55 -8.60 -3.83
C MET A 100 -3.59 -9.66 -3.44
N GLY A 101 -4.63 -9.84 -4.26
CA GLY A 101 -5.64 -10.86 -4.05
C GLY A 101 -5.04 -12.27 -4.00
N ALA A 102 -4.09 -12.56 -4.87
CA ALA A 102 -3.38 -13.84 -4.88
C ALA A 102 -2.56 -14.04 -3.60
N ILE A 103 -1.93 -12.99 -3.07
CA ILE A 103 -1.20 -13.04 -1.79
C ILE A 103 -2.15 -13.38 -0.65
N ARG A 104 -3.32 -12.72 -0.59
CA ARG A 104 -4.31 -12.94 0.47
C ARG A 104 -4.93 -14.34 0.44
N SER A 105 -4.95 -14.97 -0.72
CA SER A 105 -5.55 -16.29 -0.90
C SER A 105 -4.64 -17.46 -0.51
N ARG A 106 -3.40 -17.20 -0.17
CA ARG A 106 -2.43 -18.22 0.25
C ARG A 106 -2.64 -18.71 1.67
#